data_0f9f3a368c8fc08da8fa6864396ecfa5
#
_entry.id   0f9f3a368c8fc08da8fa6864396ecfa5
#
_cell.length_a   1.000
_cell.length_b   1.000
_cell.length_c   1.000
_cell.angle_alpha   90.00
_cell.angle_beta   90.00
_cell.angle_gamma   90.00
#
_symmetry.space_group_name_H-M   'P 1'
#
loop_
_entity.id
_entity.type
_entity.pdbx_description
1 polymer ?
#
loop_
_entity_poly.entity_id
_entity_poly.type
_entity_poly.pdbx_seq_one_letter_code
_entity_poly.pdbx_strand_id
1 'polypeptide(L)'
;MITTPDFQGTHLWDRLCWAKETLEPYRSEYCVVWEDQEEPDAPAKVTHPDPNWMACAIQGGILPPVEAYWELKKDEAKPDFTKHTRGYLLHNTKPIDAMTEERAIEYLIMKDLPSHVWQNWDKANKPRLVICTKSQLPSTRVWRNAWKISEELTITKQEVA
;
A
#
# COMPACT_ATOMS: atom_id res chain seq x y z
N MET A 1 7.98 14.03 -21.70
CA MET A 1 7.63 12.73 -21.08
C MET A 1 8.90 12.03 -20.64
N ILE A 2 8.92 11.58 -19.39
CA ILE A 2 10.08 10.86 -18.85
C ILE A 2 9.97 9.40 -19.25
N THR A 3 11.05 8.87 -19.81
CA THR A 3 11.12 7.45 -20.21
C THR A 3 11.83 6.66 -19.12
N THR A 4 11.17 5.62 -18.61
CA THR A 4 11.79 4.72 -17.63
C THR A 4 12.84 3.85 -18.33
N PRO A 5 14.05 3.73 -17.76
CA PRO A 5 15.05 2.77 -18.28
C PRO A 5 14.53 1.34 -18.22
N ASP A 6 15.18 0.44 -18.93
CA ASP A 6 14.93 -0.99 -18.77
C ASP A 6 15.57 -1.47 -17.47
N PHE A 7 14.74 -1.66 -16.46
CA PHE A 7 15.18 -2.04 -15.14
C PHE A 7 15.18 -3.53 -14.86
N GLN A 8 14.87 -4.35 -15.83
CA GLN A 8 14.95 -5.80 -15.61
C GLN A 8 16.40 -6.19 -15.26
N GLY A 9 16.56 -6.93 -14.15
CA GLY A 9 17.88 -7.29 -13.66
C GLY A 9 18.56 -6.21 -12.82
N THR A 10 17.95 -5.05 -12.66
CA THR A 10 18.46 -3.98 -11.80
C THR A 10 17.88 -4.12 -10.40
N HIS A 11 18.70 -3.95 -9.38
CA HIS A 11 18.27 -4.04 -7.99
C HIS A 11 17.18 -3.01 -7.71
N LEU A 12 16.16 -3.40 -6.94
CA LEU A 12 15.02 -2.51 -6.64
C LEU A 12 15.47 -1.19 -6.02
N TRP A 13 16.46 -1.22 -5.14
CA TRP A 13 16.98 -0.01 -4.53
C TRP A 13 17.45 1.02 -5.58
N ASP A 14 18.16 0.56 -6.59
CA ASP A 14 18.65 1.44 -7.64
C ASP A 14 17.52 2.01 -8.49
N ARG A 15 16.47 1.20 -8.73
CA ARG A 15 15.25 1.67 -9.43
C ARG A 15 14.56 2.77 -8.63
N LEU A 16 14.44 2.59 -7.32
CA LEU A 16 13.80 3.57 -6.45
C LEU A 16 14.62 4.84 -6.32
N CYS A 17 15.94 4.74 -6.29
CA CYS A 17 16.82 5.91 -6.31
C CYS A 17 16.65 6.72 -7.60
N TRP A 18 16.63 6.05 -8.74
CA TRP A 18 16.37 6.72 -10.01
C TRP A 18 15.03 7.47 -9.99
N ALA A 19 13.99 6.81 -9.51
CA ALA A 19 12.66 7.40 -9.44
C ALA A 19 12.63 8.63 -8.54
N LYS A 20 13.23 8.54 -7.37
CA LYS A 20 13.27 9.65 -6.42
C LYS A 20 14.00 10.86 -6.99
N GLU A 21 15.06 10.64 -7.75
CA GLU A 21 15.85 11.71 -8.37
C GLU A 21 15.18 12.30 -9.62
N THR A 22 14.34 11.53 -10.29
CA THR A 22 13.84 11.85 -11.63
C THR A 22 12.37 12.22 -11.66
N LEU A 23 11.53 11.54 -10.87
CA LEU A 23 10.08 11.70 -10.92
C LEU A 23 9.60 12.71 -9.89
N GLU A 24 8.58 13.49 -10.27
CA GLU A 24 7.87 14.33 -9.32
C GLU A 24 7.00 13.46 -8.41
N PRO A 25 6.92 13.76 -7.12
CA PRO A 25 6.01 13.04 -6.21
C PRO A 25 4.57 13.13 -6.69
N TYR A 26 3.85 12.03 -6.59
CA TYR A 26 2.43 11.96 -6.92
C TYR A 26 1.62 11.96 -5.62
N ARG A 27 0.97 13.06 -5.31
CA ARG A 27 0.20 13.20 -4.07
C ARG A 27 -1.24 12.76 -4.30
N SER A 28 -1.55 11.56 -3.85
CA SER A 28 -2.90 11.02 -3.95
C SER A 28 -3.83 11.71 -2.96
N GLU A 29 -5.06 11.96 -3.39
CA GLU A 29 -6.14 12.40 -2.51
C GLU A 29 -6.74 11.24 -1.71
N TYR A 30 -6.41 10.01 -2.08
CA TYR A 30 -6.96 8.81 -1.45
C TYR A 30 -6.11 8.32 -0.30
N CYS A 31 -6.77 7.63 0.62
CA CYS A 31 -6.13 6.86 1.67
C CYS A 31 -6.93 5.58 1.89
N VAL A 32 -6.33 4.64 2.63
CA VAL A 32 -6.97 3.37 2.95
C VAL A 32 -7.23 3.34 4.45
N VAL A 33 -8.48 3.15 4.84
CA VAL A 33 -8.87 2.98 6.24
C VAL A 33 -9.29 1.54 6.45
N TRP A 34 -8.72 0.89 7.43
CA TRP A 34 -8.96 -0.52 7.64
C TRP A 34 -8.97 -0.89 9.12
N GLU A 35 -9.72 -1.93 9.42
CA GLU A 35 -9.80 -2.53 10.75
C GLU A 35 -9.30 -3.95 10.66
N ASP A 36 -8.52 -4.37 11.64
CA ASP A 36 -8.00 -5.71 11.71
C ASP A 36 -8.99 -6.58 12.51
N GLN A 37 -9.56 -7.59 11.85
CA GLN A 37 -10.52 -8.48 12.50
C GLN A 37 -9.88 -9.34 13.59
N GLU A 38 -8.56 -9.48 13.60
CA GLU A 38 -7.84 -10.14 14.69
C GLU A 38 -7.62 -9.23 15.90
N GLU A 39 -7.88 -7.94 15.73
CA GLU A 39 -7.76 -6.92 16.76
C GLU A 39 -9.05 -6.09 16.86
N PRO A 40 -10.18 -6.72 17.23
CA PRO A 40 -11.50 -6.06 17.13
C PRO A 40 -11.64 -4.82 17.99
N ASP A 41 -10.86 -4.72 19.07
CA ASP A 41 -10.91 -3.57 19.97
C ASP A 41 -9.98 -2.44 19.55
N ALA A 42 -9.13 -2.67 18.55
CA ALA A 42 -8.24 -1.65 18.05
C ALA A 42 -8.99 -0.63 17.19
N PRO A 43 -8.56 0.64 17.20
CA PRO A 43 -9.15 1.64 16.31
C PRO A 43 -8.85 1.34 14.85
N ALA A 44 -9.64 1.92 13.95
CA ALA A 44 -9.35 1.87 12.52
C ALA A 44 -7.98 2.48 12.23
N LYS A 45 -7.25 1.84 11.33
CA LYS A 45 -5.93 2.29 10.91
C LYS A 45 -6.05 3.02 9.58
N VAL A 46 -5.22 4.02 9.38
CA VAL A 46 -5.19 4.80 8.13
C VAL A 46 -3.82 4.63 7.49
N THR A 47 -3.84 4.17 6.26
CA THR A 47 -2.62 4.05 5.45
C THR A 47 -2.66 5.09 4.35
N HIS A 48 -1.66 5.96 4.31
CA HIS A 48 -1.50 6.97 3.28
C HIS A 48 -0.48 6.50 2.26
N PRO A 49 -0.80 6.56 0.97
CA PRO A 49 0.19 6.25 -0.05
C PRO A 49 1.37 7.22 0.01
N ASP A 50 2.58 6.69 -0.02
CA ASP A 50 3.77 7.52 -0.11
C ASP A 50 3.83 8.18 -1.49
N PRO A 51 4.02 9.50 -1.57
CA PRO A 51 4.03 10.20 -2.87
C PRO A 51 5.13 9.74 -3.82
N ASN A 52 6.28 9.37 -3.32
CA ASN A 52 7.37 8.87 -4.16
C ASN A 52 7.07 7.47 -4.69
N TRP A 53 6.49 6.61 -3.85
CA TRP A 53 6.04 5.30 -4.26
C TRP A 53 4.92 5.40 -5.30
N MET A 54 3.95 6.29 -5.07
CA MET A 54 2.87 6.52 -6.04
C MET A 54 3.42 6.96 -7.39
N ALA A 55 4.43 7.83 -7.40
CA ALA A 55 5.09 8.22 -8.64
C ALA A 55 5.65 7.01 -9.39
N CYS A 56 6.25 6.07 -8.69
CA CYS A 56 6.75 4.82 -9.29
C CYS A 56 5.62 4.00 -9.91
N ALA A 57 4.52 3.85 -9.19
CA ALA A 57 3.38 3.06 -9.64
C ALA A 57 2.74 3.65 -10.91
N ILE A 58 2.56 4.96 -10.93
CA ILE A 58 1.95 5.66 -12.06
C ILE A 58 2.90 5.67 -13.28
N GLN A 59 4.20 5.83 -13.05
CA GLN A 59 5.19 5.85 -14.14
C GLN A 59 5.30 4.49 -14.84
N GLY A 60 5.33 3.41 -14.07
CA GLY A 60 5.54 2.06 -14.60
C GLY A 60 6.99 1.73 -14.89
N GLY A 61 7.28 0.44 -15.01
CA GLY A 61 8.62 -0.06 -15.32
C GLY A 61 9.59 -0.05 -14.13
N ILE A 62 9.10 0.10 -12.91
CA ILE A 62 9.91 0.25 -11.71
C ILE A 62 9.61 -0.84 -10.69
N LEU A 63 8.36 -0.94 -10.29
CA LEU A 63 7.94 -1.85 -9.21
C LEU A 63 7.88 -3.30 -9.70
N PRO A 64 8.23 -4.25 -8.82
CA PRO A 64 8.04 -5.67 -9.14
C PRO A 64 6.55 -6.05 -9.01
N PRO A 65 6.14 -7.22 -9.52
CA PRO A 65 4.81 -7.75 -9.20
C PRO A 65 4.61 -7.88 -7.69
N VAL A 66 3.40 -7.66 -7.22
CA VAL A 66 3.10 -7.69 -5.77
C VAL A 66 3.42 -9.06 -5.15
N GLU A 67 3.33 -10.12 -5.93
CA GLU A 67 3.66 -11.48 -5.51
C GLU A 67 5.10 -11.61 -5.03
N ALA A 68 6.01 -10.81 -5.56
CA ALA A 68 7.40 -10.81 -5.11
C ALA A 68 7.52 -10.34 -3.66
N TYR A 69 6.72 -9.37 -3.25
CA TYR A 69 6.67 -8.94 -1.86
C TYR A 69 6.07 -10.02 -0.96
N TRP A 70 5.08 -10.75 -1.43
CA TRP A 70 4.48 -11.85 -0.67
C TRP A 70 5.50 -12.96 -0.41
N GLU A 71 6.30 -13.28 -1.40
CA GLU A 71 7.38 -14.28 -1.24
C GLU A 71 8.39 -13.83 -0.18
N LEU A 72 8.72 -12.55 -0.15
CA LEU A 72 9.62 -12.00 0.87
C LEU A 72 9.03 -12.10 2.27
N LYS A 73 7.72 -11.91 2.41
CA LYS A 73 7.05 -11.93 3.72
C LYS A 73 6.90 -13.34 4.30
N LYS A 74 6.98 -14.38 3.49
CA LYS A 74 6.91 -15.75 3.95
C LYS A 74 8.08 -16.14 4.85
N ASP A 75 9.18 -15.46 4.69
CA ASP A 75 10.34 -15.65 5.55
C ASP A 75 10.33 -14.59 6.64
N GLU A 76 10.39 -15.01 7.87
CA GLU A 76 10.25 -14.16 9.05
C GLU A 76 11.35 -13.11 9.20
N ALA A 77 12.49 -13.32 8.56
CA ALA A 77 13.57 -12.36 8.62
C ALA A 77 13.20 -11.11 7.81
N LYS A 78 13.56 -9.94 8.31
CA LYS A 78 13.40 -8.70 7.55
C LYS A 78 14.10 -8.84 6.22
N PRO A 79 13.41 -8.56 5.11
CA PRO A 79 14.05 -8.62 3.82
C PRO A 79 15.19 -7.60 3.78
N ASP A 80 16.37 -8.08 3.49
CA ASP A 80 17.52 -7.23 3.27
C ASP A 80 17.73 -7.08 1.77
N PHE A 81 17.30 -5.95 1.25
CA PHE A 81 17.36 -5.66 -0.18
C PHE A 81 18.80 -5.48 -0.68
N THR A 82 19.76 -5.38 0.23
CA THR A 82 21.18 -5.27 -0.13
C THR A 82 21.85 -6.63 -0.24
N LYS A 83 21.28 -7.65 0.40
CA LYS A 83 21.80 -9.01 0.37
C LYS A 83 20.92 -9.91 -0.47
N HIS A 84 21.55 -10.86 -1.08
CA HIS A 84 21.09 -11.37 -2.32
C HIS A 84 19.99 -12.41 -2.33
N THR A 85 19.64 -13.06 -1.26
CA THR A 85 18.73 -14.19 -1.46
C THR A 85 17.28 -13.80 -1.63
N ARG A 86 16.82 -12.78 -0.96
CA ARG A 86 15.42 -12.32 -1.06
C ARG A 86 15.26 -11.07 -1.85
N GLY A 87 16.14 -10.11 -1.63
CA GLY A 87 16.21 -8.96 -2.52
C GLY A 87 16.40 -9.36 -3.97
N TYR A 88 16.97 -10.52 -4.21
CA TYR A 88 17.12 -11.09 -5.54
C TYR A 88 15.80 -11.36 -6.25
N LEU A 89 14.75 -11.75 -5.53
CA LEU A 89 13.44 -11.92 -6.14
C LEU A 89 12.90 -10.60 -6.69
N LEU A 90 13.05 -9.52 -5.95
CA LEU A 90 12.65 -8.20 -6.40
C LEU A 90 13.50 -7.70 -7.56
N HIS A 91 14.78 -7.93 -7.47
CA HIS A 91 15.79 -7.59 -8.44
C HIS A 91 15.55 -8.29 -9.78
N ASN A 92 15.19 -9.56 -9.74
CA ASN A 92 15.12 -10.41 -10.92
C ASN A 92 13.74 -10.48 -11.55
N THR A 93 12.72 -9.92 -10.91
CA THR A 93 11.38 -9.88 -11.50
C THR A 93 11.28 -8.80 -12.55
N LYS A 94 10.50 -9.10 -13.58
CA LYS A 94 10.20 -8.08 -14.60
C LYS A 94 9.39 -6.95 -13.97
N PRO A 95 9.80 -5.69 -14.17
CA PRO A 95 9.01 -4.56 -13.68
C PRO A 95 7.61 -4.55 -14.30
N ILE A 96 6.63 -4.15 -13.51
CA ILE A 96 5.24 -4.06 -13.97
C ILE A 96 5.00 -2.76 -14.73
N ASP A 97 3.98 -2.76 -15.58
CA ASP A 97 3.59 -1.60 -16.36
C ASP A 97 2.96 -0.51 -15.49
N ALA A 98 2.82 0.69 -16.06
CA ALA A 98 2.16 1.82 -15.42
C ALA A 98 0.76 1.44 -14.95
N MET A 99 0.41 1.92 -13.76
CA MET A 99 -0.90 1.68 -13.16
C MET A 99 -1.72 2.97 -13.13
N THR A 100 -3.04 2.82 -13.12
CA THR A 100 -3.92 3.91 -12.72
C THR A 100 -3.77 4.16 -11.22
N GLU A 101 -4.22 5.31 -10.75
CA GLU A 101 -4.20 5.61 -9.31
C GLU A 101 -4.96 4.54 -8.51
N GLU A 102 -6.12 4.12 -9.01
CA GLU A 102 -6.93 3.10 -8.36
C GLU A 102 -6.20 1.76 -8.22
N ARG A 103 -5.55 1.32 -9.29
CA ARG A 103 -4.78 0.08 -9.27
C ARG A 103 -3.55 0.19 -8.36
N ALA A 104 -2.95 1.36 -8.30
CA ALA A 104 -1.83 1.62 -7.40
C ALA A 104 -2.27 1.47 -5.93
N ILE A 105 -3.45 1.97 -5.58
CA ILE A 105 -4.01 1.80 -4.24
C ILE A 105 -4.30 0.33 -3.94
N GLU A 106 -4.84 -0.41 -4.88
CA GLU A 106 -5.08 -1.85 -4.73
C GLU A 106 -3.76 -2.63 -4.51
N TYR A 107 -2.74 -2.28 -5.28
CA TYR A 107 -1.41 -2.88 -5.11
C TYR A 107 -0.86 -2.58 -3.71
N LEU A 108 -1.01 -1.33 -3.25
CA LEU A 108 -0.57 -0.91 -1.92
C LEU A 108 -1.27 -1.75 -0.83
N ILE A 109 -2.56 -1.96 -0.96
CA ILE A 109 -3.33 -2.79 -0.02
C ILE A 109 -2.75 -4.20 0.06
N MET A 110 -2.56 -4.83 -1.08
CA MET A 110 -2.02 -6.20 -1.14
C MET A 110 -0.57 -6.30 -0.69
N LYS A 111 0.18 -5.21 -0.79
CA LYS A 111 1.58 -5.16 -0.39
C LYS A 111 1.75 -4.89 1.11
N ASP A 112 1.03 -3.93 1.65
CA ASP A 112 1.30 -3.38 2.98
C ASP A 112 0.33 -3.84 4.07
N LEU A 113 -0.90 -4.16 3.73
CA LEU A 113 -1.88 -4.62 4.73
C LEU A 113 -1.77 -6.12 4.96
N PRO A 114 -2.12 -6.60 6.17
CA PRO A 114 -2.16 -8.04 6.43
C PRO A 114 -3.12 -8.76 5.47
N SER A 115 -2.73 -9.93 5.01
CA SER A 115 -3.54 -10.67 4.03
C SER A 115 -4.93 -11.03 4.53
N HIS A 116 -5.08 -11.30 5.82
CA HIS A 116 -6.39 -11.59 6.40
C HIS A 116 -7.34 -10.38 6.37
N VAL A 117 -6.80 -9.16 6.18
CA VAL A 117 -7.61 -7.95 6.06
C VAL A 117 -8.21 -7.83 4.66
N TRP A 118 -7.46 -8.12 3.60
CA TRP A 118 -7.92 -7.86 2.24
C TRP A 118 -8.37 -9.10 1.45
N GLN A 119 -8.01 -10.31 1.86
CA GLN A 119 -8.36 -11.53 1.12
C GLN A 119 -9.86 -11.75 0.97
N ASN A 120 -10.66 -11.26 1.90
CA ASN A 120 -12.10 -11.40 1.89
C ASN A 120 -12.82 -10.05 1.83
N TRP A 121 -12.19 -9.08 1.19
CA TRP A 121 -12.67 -7.71 1.18
C TRP A 121 -14.14 -7.60 0.74
N ASP A 122 -14.54 -8.36 -0.25
CA ASP A 122 -15.90 -8.30 -0.81
C ASP A 122 -16.87 -9.29 -0.17
N LYS A 123 -16.50 -9.91 0.93
CA LYS A 123 -17.29 -10.98 1.50
C LYS A 123 -17.92 -10.63 2.84
N ALA A 124 -18.99 -11.37 3.15
CA ALA A 124 -19.81 -11.17 4.34
C ALA A 124 -19.08 -11.30 5.69
N ASN A 125 -17.86 -11.81 5.71
CA ASN A 125 -17.03 -11.88 6.91
C ASN A 125 -16.47 -10.51 7.34
N LYS A 126 -16.76 -9.50 6.56
CA LYS A 126 -16.58 -8.10 6.92
C LYS A 126 -15.17 -7.71 7.34
N PRO A 127 -14.15 -7.99 6.54
CA PRO A 127 -12.98 -7.17 6.67
C PRO A 127 -13.42 -5.74 6.36
N ARG A 128 -13.20 -4.86 7.30
CA ARG A 128 -13.58 -3.47 7.10
C ARG A 128 -12.42 -2.74 6.47
N LEU A 129 -12.59 -2.41 5.22
CA LEU A 129 -11.57 -1.81 4.39
C LEU A 129 -12.25 -0.83 3.45
N VAL A 130 -11.85 0.42 3.53
CA VAL A 130 -12.45 1.50 2.73
C VAL A 130 -11.35 2.31 2.07
N ILE A 131 -11.45 2.50 0.78
CA ILE A 131 -10.65 3.49 0.06
C ILE A 131 -11.48 4.77 0.04
N CYS A 132 -10.95 5.82 0.61
CA CYS A 132 -11.67 7.09 0.70
C CYS A 132 -10.74 8.25 0.42
N THR A 133 -11.32 9.42 0.22
CA THR A 133 -10.52 10.64 0.12
C THR A 133 -10.13 11.14 1.50
N LYS A 134 -9.04 11.89 1.57
CA LYS A 134 -8.60 12.48 2.84
C LYS A 134 -9.65 13.38 3.46
N SER A 135 -10.47 14.02 2.64
CA SER A 135 -11.55 14.89 3.11
C SER A 135 -12.68 14.12 3.81
N GLN A 136 -12.79 12.82 3.57
CA GLN A 136 -13.78 11.95 4.22
C GLN A 136 -13.34 11.47 5.60
N LEU A 137 -12.09 11.72 5.98
CA LEU A 137 -11.63 11.43 7.33
C LEU A 137 -12.21 12.45 8.30
N PRO A 138 -12.45 12.07 9.59
CA PRO A 138 -12.85 13.02 10.60
C PRO A 138 -11.89 14.20 10.69
N SER A 139 -12.42 15.40 10.82
CA SER A 139 -11.63 16.65 10.80
C SER A 139 -10.75 16.84 12.02
N THR A 140 -11.08 16.17 13.12
CA THR A 140 -10.28 16.22 14.35
C THR A 140 -9.64 14.88 14.64
N ARG A 141 -8.41 14.91 15.14
CA ARG A 141 -7.69 13.71 15.55
C ARG A 141 -7.78 13.46 17.08
N VAL A 142 -8.51 14.30 17.79
CA VAL A 142 -8.65 14.17 19.25
C VAL A 142 -9.17 12.78 19.64
N TRP A 143 -10.06 12.22 18.83
CA TRP A 143 -10.66 10.92 19.07
C TRP A 143 -10.13 9.84 18.12
N ARG A 144 -8.88 9.98 17.64
CA ARG A 144 -8.29 9.06 16.67
C ARG A 144 -8.35 7.60 17.15
N ASN A 145 -8.18 7.37 18.45
CA ASN A 145 -8.22 6.02 19.02
C ASN A 145 -9.63 5.41 19.09
N ALA A 146 -10.65 6.20 18.80
CA ALA A 146 -12.04 5.72 18.76
C ALA A 146 -12.61 5.63 17.35
N TRP A 147 -11.79 5.85 16.33
CA TRP A 147 -12.24 5.76 14.94
C TRP A 147 -12.59 4.33 14.57
N LYS A 148 -13.72 4.17 13.91
CA LYS A 148 -14.19 2.90 13.37
C LYS A 148 -14.82 3.12 12.00
N ILE A 149 -14.85 2.07 11.21
CA ILE A 149 -15.59 2.06 9.94
C ILE A 149 -17.04 1.71 10.25
N SER A 150 -17.98 2.52 9.77
CA SER A 150 -19.41 2.28 9.98
C SER A 150 -19.92 1.13 9.10
N GLU A 151 -21.14 0.67 9.36
CA GLU A 151 -21.81 -0.35 8.53
C GLU A 151 -21.93 0.09 7.07
N GLU A 152 -21.98 1.40 6.83
CA GLU A 152 -22.08 1.99 5.49
C GLU A 152 -20.71 2.21 4.85
N LEU A 153 -19.64 1.67 5.45
CA LEU A 153 -18.26 1.82 5.02
C LEU A 153 -17.83 3.29 4.98
N THR A 154 -18.34 4.10 5.90
CA THR A 154 -17.86 5.46 6.13
C THR A 154 -17.06 5.49 7.42
N ILE A 155 -16.15 6.45 7.53
CA ILE A 155 -15.31 6.57 8.71
C ILE A 155 -16.04 7.45 9.72
N THR A 156 -16.29 6.90 10.89
CA THR A 156 -16.98 7.59 11.96
C THR A 156 -16.18 7.51 13.25
N LYS A 157 -16.46 8.47 14.13
CA LYS A 157 -16.04 8.38 15.52
C LYS A 157 -17.00 7.42 16.22
N GLN A 158 -16.46 6.37 16.82
CA GLN A 158 -17.28 5.50 17.65
C GLN A 158 -17.61 6.25 18.95
N GLU A 159 -18.89 6.33 19.28
CA GLU A 159 -19.29 6.90 20.56
C GLU A 159 -18.85 5.98 21.68
N VAL A 160 -18.11 6.55 22.62
CA VAL A 160 -17.78 5.86 23.85
C VAL A 160 -18.97 6.04 24.77
N ALA A 161 -19.70 4.98 24.96
CA ALA A 161 -20.80 4.99 25.90
C ALA A 161 -20.28 5.21 27.32
#